data_7e532adf6210e23c14dc1b37ff872d61
#
_entry.id   7e532adf6210e23c14dc1b37ff872d61
#
_cell.length_a   1.000
_cell.length_b   1.000
_cell.length_c   1.000
_cell.angle_alpha   90.00
_cell.angle_beta   90.00
_cell.angle_gamma   90.00
#
_symmetry.space_group_name_H-M   'P 1'
#
loop_
_entity.id
_entity.type
_entity.pdbx_description
1 polymer ?
#
loop_
_entity_poly.entity_id
_entity_poly.type
_entity_poly.pdbx_seq_one_letter_code
_entity_poly.pdbx_strand_id
1 'polypeptide(L)'
;RFLEAPRVMIVAGFYPPDEDVSAALQDICKFPHTVLFAESLSNIRTDTSIGTVDRVLAAAGEDESLYPELLISFGGSLVSRMLKTFLRRAKPAEHWGIDERFPAPDTFCALTHHICTGASGFWKEFAGRLKDKAPEFLSPEGVSYAGSWQRIKRKAYLLHRTFMADAGWSDLKAFEVILRHIPHDAALHAANSTPVRYLQLFEHAHYAGGEWSNRGTNGIEGATSTAMGFSEVYSGTTLLITGDLRFMYD
;
A
#
# COMPACT_ATOMS: atom_id res chain seq x y z
N ARG A 1 -13.06 16.49 -11.83
CA ARG A 1 -13.63 15.34 -11.11
C ARG A 1 -12.96 15.07 -9.76
N PHE A 2 -11.62 15.06 -9.67
CA PHE A 2 -10.95 14.85 -8.38
C PHE A 2 -11.43 15.84 -7.29
N LEU A 3 -11.54 17.13 -7.62
CA LEU A 3 -12.01 18.18 -6.68
C LEU A 3 -13.52 18.13 -6.40
N GLU A 4 -14.29 17.35 -7.15
CA GLU A 4 -15.75 17.24 -7.00
C GLU A 4 -16.17 16.01 -6.19
N ALA A 5 -15.36 14.96 -6.23
CA ALA A 5 -15.66 13.70 -5.55
C ALA A 5 -15.46 13.86 -4.02
N PRO A 6 -16.49 13.64 -3.21
CA PRO A 6 -16.39 13.81 -1.75
C PRO A 6 -15.54 12.72 -1.07
N ARG A 7 -15.28 11.60 -1.75
CA ARG A 7 -14.50 10.47 -1.25
C ARG A 7 -13.59 9.92 -2.34
N VAL A 8 -12.32 10.26 -2.27
CA VAL A 8 -11.28 9.79 -3.18
C VAL A 8 -10.38 8.79 -2.46
N MET A 9 -10.22 7.62 -3.02
CA MET A 9 -9.25 6.64 -2.54
C MET A 9 -8.17 6.44 -3.60
N ILE A 10 -6.92 6.63 -3.20
CA ILE A 10 -5.75 6.30 -4.01
C ILE A 10 -5.20 4.97 -3.51
N VAL A 11 -4.89 4.06 -4.42
CA VAL A 11 -4.32 2.74 -4.10
C VAL A 11 -3.01 2.57 -4.85
N ALA A 12 -1.93 2.42 -4.09
CA ALA A 12 -0.60 2.10 -4.59
C ALA A 12 -0.33 0.59 -4.45
N GLY A 13 -0.18 -0.11 -5.56
CA GLY A 13 0.28 -1.49 -5.62
C GLY A 13 1.81 -1.58 -5.61
N PHE A 14 2.36 -2.75 -5.98
CA PHE A 14 3.81 -2.96 -6.09
C PHE A 14 4.47 -1.88 -6.97
N TYR A 15 5.42 -1.15 -6.39
CA TYR A 15 6.11 -0.05 -7.05
C TYR A 15 7.55 0.07 -6.52
N PRO A 16 8.54 0.43 -7.32
CA PRO A 16 9.88 0.69 -6.82
C PRO A 16 9.91 1.94 -5.92
N PRO A 17 10.90 2.08 -5.03
CA PRO A 17 11.11 3.31 -4.29
C PRO A 17 11.18 4.53 -5.21
N ASP A 18 10.36 5.55 -4.95
CA ASP A 18 10.30 6.80 -5.72
C ASP A 18 9.90 7.95 -4.78
N GLU A 19 10.89 8.76 -4.40
CA GLU A 19 10.71 9.88 -3.48
C GLU A 19 9.84 10.99 -4.10
N ASP A 20 9.92 11.19 -5.41
CA ASP A 20 9.14 12.21 -6.11
C ASP A 20 7.66 11.85 -6.12
N VAL A 21 7.32 10.58 -6.34
CA VAL A 21 5.94 10.08 -6.24
C VAL A 21 5.44 10.19 -4.80
N SER A 22 6.27 9.83 -3.81
CA SER A 22 5.91 9.95 -2.39
C SER A 22 5.64 11.40 -2.00
N ALA A 23 6.47 12.34 -2.43
CA ALA A 23 6.29 13.77 -2.19
C ALA A 23 5.01 14.32 -2.86
N ALA A 24 4.77 13.96 -4.11
CA ALA A 24 3.56 14.36 -4.83
C ALA A 24 2.28 13.84 -4.13
N LEU A 25 2.29 12.58 -3.70
CA LEU A 25 1.17 11.99 -2.98
C LEU A 25 1.01 12.57 -1.56
N GLN A 26 2.11 12.96 -0.90
CA GLN A 26 2.04 13.69 0.38
C GLN A 26 1.25 15.00 0.22
N ASP A 27 1.48 15.77 -0.86
CA ASP A 27 0.74 16.99 -1.13
C ASP A 27 -0.73 16.72 -1.45
N ILE A 28 -1.02 15.69 -2.25
CA ILE A 28 -2.39 15.29 -2.60
C ILE A 28 -3.16 14.80 -1.36
N CYS A 29 -2.50 14.11 -0.43
CA CYS A 29 -3.12 13.64 0.80
C CYS A 29 -3.46 14.76 1.81
N LYS A 30 -3.09 16.00 1.55
CA LYS A 30 -3.56 17.17 2.32
C LYS A 30 -5.03 17.49 2.06
N PHE A 31 -5.60 17.02 0.93
CA PHE A 31 -7.01 17.18 0.64
C PHE A 31 -7.86 16.29 1.56
N PRO A 32 -8.81 16.85 2.34
CA PRO A 32 -9.54 16.14 3.38
C PRO A 32 -10.48 15.04 2.85
N HIS A 33 -10.80 15.04 1.56
CA HIS A 33 -11.58 14.02 0.88
C HIS A 33 -10.72 12.90 0.28
N THR A 34 -9.40 12.88 0.51
CA THR A 34 -8.47 11.93 -0.11
C THR A 34 -7.80 11.04 0.93
N VAL A 35 -7.79 9.73 0.68
CA VAL A 35 -7.02 8.75 1.45
C VAL A 35 -6.10 7.94 0.53
N LEU A 36 -4.90 7.66 0.98
CA LEU A 36 -3.92 6.81 0.30
C LEU A 36 -3.78 5.46 1.02
N PHE A 37 -4.08 4.38 0.31
CA PHE A 37 -3.75 3.01 0.69
C PHE A 37 -2.48 2.60 -0.05
N ALA A 38 -1.40 2.41 0.69
CA ALA A 38 -0.09 2.10 0.14
C ALA A 38 0.48 0.88 0.87
N GLU A 39 0.37 -0.29 0.25
CA GLU A 39 0.94 -1.52 0.79
C GLU A 39 2.46 -1.40 0.94
N SER A 40 3.07 -2.21 1.81
CA SER A 40 4.52 -2.22 2.02
C SER A 40 5.29 -2.28 0.69
N LEU A 41 4.88 -3.16 -0.20
CA LEU A 41 5.51 -3.34 -1.52
C LEU A 41 5.30 -2.17 -2.50
N SER A 42 4.48 -1.19 -2.15
CA SER A 42 4.38 0.02 -2.97
C SER A 42 5.61 0.91 -2.82
N ASN A 43 6.36 0.74 -1.75
CA ASN A 43 7.47 1.63 -1.36
C ASN A 43 7.07 3.12 -1.27
N ILE A 44 5.78 3.41 -1.24
CA ILE A 44 5.22 4.75 -1.11
C ILE A 44 4.78 4.96 0.33
N ARG A 45 5.27 6.03 0.94
CA ARG A 45 4.91 6.41 2.30
C ARG A 45 4.65 7.90 2.38
N THR A 46 3.57 8.25 3.06
CA THR A 46 3.24 9.61 3.45
C THR A 46 2.84 9.61 4.93
N ASP A 47 2.79 10.78 5.57
CA ASP A 47 2.41 10.90 6.99
C ASP A 47 1.05 10.27 7.29
N THR A 48 0.15 10.32 6.31
CA THR A 48 -1.24 9.87 6.45
C THR A 48 -1.57 8.58 5.72
N SER A 49 -0.64 8.00 4.95
CA SER A 49 -0.88 6.76 4.20
C SER A 49 -1.24 5.58 5.12
N ILE A 50 -2.07 4.69 4.59
CA ILE A 50 -2.48 3.46 5.26
C ILE A 50 -1.67 2.30 4.66
N GLY A 51 -0.63 1.87 5.38
CA GLY A 51 0.26 0.77 4.97
C GLY A 51 -0.22 -0.60 5.48
N THR A 52 -0.80 -0.65 6.69
CA THR A 52 -1.28 -1.90 7.31
C THR A 52 -2.73 -2.18 6.90
N VAL A 53 -2.93 -2.34 5.60
CA VAL A 53 -4.24 -2.32 4.92
C VAL A 53 -5.24 -3.31 5.52
N ASP A 54 -4.84 -4.58 5.68
CA ASP A 54 -5.75 -5.63 6.16
C ASP A 54 -6.22 -5.36 7.60
N ARG A 55 -5.35 -4.85 8.47
CA ARG A 55 -5.72 -4.47 9.84
C ARG A 55 -6.74 -3.34 9.88
N VAL A 56 -6.51 -2.34 9.04
CA VAL A 56 -7.38 -1.15 8.98
C VAL A 56 -8.76 -1.53 8.41
N LEU A 57 -8.80 -2.35 7.37
CA LEU A 57 -10.06 -2.84 6.80
C LEU A 57 -10.82 -3.75 7.77
N ALA A 58 -10.12 -4.60 8.53
CA ALA A 58 -10.75 -5.41 9.57
C ALA A 58 -11.37 -4.54 10.68
N ALA A 59 -10.70 -3.44 11.07
CA ALA A 59 -11.21 -2.50 12.06
C ALA A 59 -12.36 -1.60 11.54
N ALA A 60 -12.41 -1.36 10.22
CA ALA A 60 -13.47 -0.63 9.54
C ALA A 60 -14.78 -1.43 9.49
N GLY A 61 -14.70 -2.76 9.35
CA GLY A 61 -15.87 -3.61 9.19
C GLY A 61 -16.58 -3.38 7.84
N GLU A 62 -17.90 -3.44 7.85
CA GLU A 62 -18.77 -3.31 6.67
C GLU A 62 -19.44 -1.91 6.57
N ASP A 63 -18.69 -0.86 6.86
CA ASP A 63 -19.18 0.53 6.80
C ASP A 63 -19.14 1.07 5.37
N GLU A 64 -20.31 1.17 4.73
CA GLU A 64 -20.44 1.67 3.36
C GLU A 64 -20.15 3.18 3.22
N SER A 65 -20.18 3.95 4.31
CA SER A 65 -19.79 5.36 4.28
C SER A 65 -18.32 5.58 3.93
N LEU A 66 -17.52 4.51 4.05
CA LEU A 66 -16.11 4.46 3.71
C LEU A 66 -15.84 4.11 2.24
N TYR A 67 -16.86 3.76 1.47
CA TYR A 67 -16.68 3.44 0.05
C TYR A 67 -16.28 4.68 -0.74
N PRO A 68 -15.22 4.60 -1.57
CA PRO A 68 -14.83 5.72 -2.42
C PRO A 68 -15.84 5.94 -3.53
N GLU A 69 -16.03 7.19 -3.91
CA GLU A 69 -16.75 7.56 -5.13
C GLU A 69 -15.80 7.58 -6.34
N LEU A 70 -14.57 8.07 -6.11
CA LEU A 70 -13.48 8.02 -7.07
C LEU A 70 -12.36 7.14 -6.53
N LEU A 71 -12.01 6.11 -7.29
CA LEU A 71 -10.83 5.28 -7.07
C LEU A 71 -9.74 5.67 -8.07
N ILE A 72 -8.51 5.86 -7.59
CA ILE A 72 -7.34 6.04 -8.46
C ILE A 72 -6.33 4.95 -8.08
N SER A 73 -5.92 4.12 -9.02
CA SER A 73 -4.96 3.05 -8.75
C SER A 73 -3.75 3.12 -9.67
N PHE A 74 -2.59 2.74 -9.13
CA PHE A 74 -1.35 2.64 -9.88
C PHE A 74 -0.43 1.56 -9.30
N GLY A 75 0.62 1.23 -10.04
CA GLY A 75 1.58 0.19 -9.67
C GLY A 75 1.09 -1.22 -10.01
N GLY A 76 1.83 -2.20 -9.53
CA GLY A 76 1.62 -3.62 -9.83
C GLY A 76 0.64 -4.32 -8.90
N SER A 77 0.86 -5.63 -8.73
CA SER A 77 -0.03 -6.51 -7.98
C SER A 77 -0.14 -6.14 -6.51
N LEU A 78 -1.36 -6.12 -5.99
CA LEU A 78 -1.67 -5.98 -4.57
C LEU A 78 -1.55 -7.30 -3.81
N VAL A 79 -1.12 -7.25 -2.57
CA VAL A 79 -1.08 -8.39 -1.64
C VAL A 79 -2.43 -8.61 -0.98
N SER A 80 -3.06 -7.55 -0.49
CA SER A 80 -4.31 -7.60 0.27
C SER A 80 -5.47 -8.14 -0.55
N ARG A 81 -6.04 -9.27 -0.08
CA ARG A 81 -7.31 -9.77 -0.60
C ARG A 81 -8.49 -8.96 -0.05
N MET A 82 -8.37 -8.48 1.19
CA MET A 82 -9.43 -7.68 1.82
C MET A 82 -9.67 -6.39 1.05
N LEU A 83 -8.59 -5.69 0.62
CA LEU A 83 -8.72 -4.48 -0.19
C LEU A 83 -9.40 -4.75 -1.54
N LYS A 84 -9.02 -5.83 -2.21
CA LYS A 84 -9.69 -6.22 -3.48
C LYS A 84 -11.17 -6.50 -3.27
N THR A 85 -11.53 -7.23 -2.21
CA THR A 85 -12.92 -7.53 -1.89
C THR A 85 -13.68 -6.27 -1.52
N PHE A 86 -13.10 -5.40 -0.69
CA PHE A 86 -13.68 -4.11 -0.30
C PHE A 86 -14.00 -3.24 -1.52
N LEU A 87 -13.04 -3.06 -2.43
CA LEU A 87 -13.23 -2.21 -3.61
C LEU A 87 -14.18 -2.80 -4.65
N ARG A 88 -14.20 -4.13 -4.82
CA ARG A 88 -15.19 -4.79 -5.66
C ARG A 88 -16.61 -4.66 -5.12
N ARG A 89 -16.78 -4.64 -3.80
CA ARG A 89 -18.06 -4.40 -3.13
C ARG A 89 -18.46 -2.93 -3.22
N ALA A 90 -17.51 -2.02 -3.02
CA ALA A 90 -17.73 -0.58 -3.03
C ALA A 90 -18.23 -0.05 -4.38
N LYS A 91 -17.82 -0.67 -5.50
CA LYS A 91 -18.20 -0.29 -6.87
C LYS A 91 -18.10 1.22 -7.09
N PRO A 92 -16.91 1.82 -7.00
CA PRO A 92 -16.73 3.27 -7.17
C PRO A 92 -17.38 3.74 -8.47
N ALA A 93 -17.98 4.93 -8.45
CA ALA A 93 -18.61 5.51 -9.64
C ALA A 93 -17.61 5.74 -10.78
N GLU A 94 -16.37 6.05 -10.41
CA GLU A 94 -15.25 6.15 -11.35
C GLU A 94 -14.01 5.47 -10.78
N HIS A 95 -13.27 4.79 -11.68
CA HIS A 95 -11.97 4.23 -11.38
C HIS A 95 -10.97 4.64 -12.49
N TRP A 96 -9.95 5.38 -12.09
CA TRP A 96 -8.81 5.75 -12.93
C TRP A 96 -7.66 4.79 -12.66
N GLY A 97 -7.29 4.00 -13.66
CA GLY A 97 -6.12 3.13 -13.62
C GLY A 97 -4.94 3.80 -14.33
N ILE A 98 -3.87 4.09 -13.60
CA ILE A 98 -2.64 4.66 -14.16
C ILE A 98 -1.68 3.52 -14.40
N ASP A 99 -1.45 3.16 -15.65
CA ASP A 99 -0.61 2.03 -16.05
C ASP A 99 -0.11 2.23 -17.49
N GLU A 100 1.17 2.00 -17.73
CA GLU A 100 1.75 2.05 -19.08
C GLU A 100 1.35 0.85 -19.95
N ARG A 101 0.94 -0.26 -19.33
CA ARG A 101 0.55 -1.49 -20.04
C ARG A 101 -0.84 -1.34 -20.65
N PHE A 102 -0.99 -1.90 -21.85
CA PHE A 102 -2.28 -1.94 -22.54
C PHE A 102 -2.64 -3.38 -22.94
N PRO A 103 -3.85 -3.87 -22.63
CA PRO A 103 -4.86 -3.23 -21.76
C PRO A 103 -4.45 -3.18 -20.28
N ALA A 104 -4.89 -2.14 -19.55
CA ALA A 104 -4.71 -2.07 -18.12
C ALA A 104 -5.49 -3.16 -17.38
N PRO A 105 -4.94 -3.79 -16.35
CA PRO A 105 -5.65 -4.81 -15.58
C PRO A 105 -6.76 -4.19 -14.73
N ASP A 106 -8.00 -4.63 -14.90
CA ASP A 106 -9.13 -4.24 -14.05
C ASP A 106 -9.25 -5.14 -12.82
N THR A 107 -8.37 -4.92 -11.85
CA THR A 107 -8.30 -5.70 -10.61
C THR A 107 -9.58 -5.61 -9.78
N PHE A 108 -10.31 -4.50 -9.87
CA PHE A 108 -11.46 -4.21 -9.01
C PHE A 108 -12.81 -4.38 -9.71
N CYS A 109 -12.81 -4.71 -10.99
CA CYS A 109 -14.01 -4.81 -11.84
C CYS A 109 -14.81 -3.49 -11.88
N ALA A 110 -14.09 -2.37 -11.96
CA ALA A 110 -14.66 -1.03 -11.90
C ALA A 110 -13.91 -0.01 -12.77
N LEU A 111 -12.97 -0.43 -13.62
CA LEU A 111 -12.15 0.47 -14.41
C LEU A 111 -13.00 1.25 -15.40
N THR A 112 -13.03 2.57 -15.26
CA THR A 112 -13.73 3.49 -16.16
C THR A 112 -12.79 4.26 -17.09
N HIS A 113 -11.58 4.58 -16.58
CA HIS A 113 -10.59 5.34 -17.33
C HIS A 113 -9.22 4.69 -17.19
N HIS A 114 -8.64 4.30 -18.32
CA HIS A 114 -7.23 3.90 -18.38
C HIS A 114 -6.39 5.11 -18.80
N ILE A 115 -5.52 5.55 -17.89
CA ILE A 115 -4.55 6.62 -18.13
C ILE A 115 -3.22 5.96 -18.48
N CYS A 116 -2.95 5.82 -19.78
CA CYS A 116 -1.77 5.12 -20.29
C CYS A 116 -0.53 6.02 -20.17
N THR A 117 0.08 6.03 -18.98
CA THR A 117 1.28 6.83 -18.67
C THR A 117 2.01 6.27 -17.45
N GLY A 118 3.29 6.65 -17.31
CA GLY A 118 4.08 6.35 -16.12
C GLY A 118 3.58 7.07 -14.87
N ALA A 119 3.51 6.35 -13.76
CA ALA A 119 2.97 6.89 -12.51
C ALA A 119 3.76 8.10 -12.01
N SER A 120 5.11 8.11 -12.13
CA SER A 120 5.94 9.23 -11.67
C SER A 120 5.59 10.54 -12.38
N GLY A 121 5.52 10.52 -13.71
CA GLY A 121 5.12 11.68 -14.51
C GLY A 121 3.70 12.15 -14.18
N PHE A 122 2.77 11.21 -14.07
CA PHE A 122 1.38 11.52 -13.74
C PHE A 122 1.26 12.23 -12.37
N TRP A 123 1.84 11.67 -11.32
CA TRP A 123 1.67 12.21 -9.97
C TRP A 123 2.35 13.57 -9.79
N LYS A 124 3.52 13.78 -10.40
CA LYS A 124 4.19 15.09 -10.41
C LYS A 124 3.33 16.17 -11.08
N GLU A 125 2.82 15.89 -12.26
CA GLU A 125 1.97 16.83 -12.99
C GLU A 125 0.64 17.05 -12.26
N PHE A 126 0.03 16.00 -11.74
CA PHE A 126 -1.23 16.07 -11.03
C PHE A 126 -1.14 16.92 -9.76
N ALA A 127 -0.09 16.69 -8.92
CA ALA A 127 0.18 17.51 -7.74
C ALA A 127 0.44 18.98 -8.12
N GLY A 128 1.20 19.23 -9.19
CA GLY A 128 1.46 20.56 -9.70
C GLY A 128 0.18 21.32 -10.07
N ARG A 129 -0.78 20.65 -10.71
CA ARG A 129 -2.09 21.22 -11.08
C ARG A 129 -3.00 21.50 -9.87
N LEU A 130 -2.77 20.82 -8.76
CA LEU A 130 -3.54 20.97 -7.52
C LEU A 130 -2.96 22.00 -6.54
N LYS A 131 -1.73 22.47 -6.77
CA LYS A 131 -0.95 23.30 -5.83
C LYS A 131 -1.69 24.55 -5.33
N ASP A 132 -2.46 25.19 -6.21
CA ASP A 132 -3.19 26.43 -5.89
C ASP A 132 -4.68 26.18 -5.60
N LYS A 133 -5.07 24.92 -5.38
CA LYS A 133 -6.45 24.56 -5.07
C LYS A 133 -6.62 24.43 -3.57
N ALA A 134 -7.62 25.09 -3.01
CA ALA A 134 -7.96 24.95 -1.60
C ALA A 134 -8.76 23.66 -1.38
N PRO A 135 -8.44 22.89 -0.34
CA PRO A 135 -9.22 21.70 0.01
C PRO A 135 -10.51 22.12 0.76
N GLU A 136 -11.67 21.94 0.12
CA GLU A 136 -12.96 22.41 0.67
C GLU A 136 -13.97 21.30 0.99
N PHE A 137 -13.54 20.09 1.33
CA PHE A 137 -14.51 19.04 1.66
C PHE A 137 -14.48 18.65 3.14
N LEU A 138 -15.37 19.27 3.92
CA LEU A 138 -15.73 18.78 5.25
C LEU A 138 -17.15 18.20 5.17
N SER A 139 -17.42 17.07 5.87
CA SER A 139 -18.79 16.62 6.07
C SER A 139 -19.57 17.66 6.88
N PRO A 140 -20.92 17.65 6.85
CA PRO A 140 -21.73 18.49 7.71
C PRO A 140 -21.38 18.40 9.19
N GLU A 141 -20.86 17.25 9.64
CA GLU A 141 -20.41 17.04 11.01
C GLU A 141 -18.95 17.45 11.25
N GLY A 142 -18.28 18.08 10.30
CA GLY A 142 -16.87 18.49 10.43
C GLY A 142 -15.85 17.37 10.34
N VAL A 143 -16.27 16.15 9.98
CA VAL A 143 -15.37 14.99 9.84
C VAL A 143 -15.08 14.72 8.38
N SER A 144 -13.82 14.81 7.99
CA SER A 144 -13.41 14.51 6.63
C SER A 144 -13.31 13.00 6.36
N TYR A 145 -13.39 12.63 5.09
CA TYR A 145 -13.18 11.24 4.66
C TYR A 145 -11.80 10.70 5.11
N ALA A 146 -10.74 11.47 4.90
CA ALA A 146 -9.41 11.16 5.41
C ALA A 146 -9.41 11.01 6.93
N GLY A 147 -10.06 11.92 7.66
CA GLY A 147 -10.18 11.87 9.12
C GLY A 147 -10.87 10.61 9.64
N SER A 148 -11.90 10.12 8.94
CA SER A 148 -12.55 8.85 9.26
C SER A 148 -11.58 7.68 9.15
N TRP A 149 -10.83 7.60 8.05
CA TRP A 149 -9.82 6.56 7.87
C TRP A 149 -8.68 6.66 8.87
N GLN A 150 -8.23 7.86 9.25
CA GLN A 150 -7.19 8.04 10.27
C GLN A 150 -7.66 7.59 11.67
N ARG A 151 -8.93 7.78 12.02
CA ARG A 151 -9.50 7.24 13.27
C ARG A 151 -9.49 5.72 13.27
N ILE A 152 -9.87 5.09 12.15
CA ILE A 152 -9.87 3.64 12.00
C ILE A 152 -8.42 3.09 12.05
N LYS A 153 -7.48 3.74 11.36
CA LYS A 153 -6.05 3.39 11.42
C LYS A 153 -5.55 3.39 12.87
N ARG A 154 -5.87 4.43 13.63
CA ARG A 154 -5.49 4.52 15.06
C ARG A 154 -6.13 3.40 15.90
N LYS A 155 -7.41 3.10 15.69
CA LYS A 155 -8.10 1.98 16.34
C LYS A 155 -7.41 0.65 16.03
N ALA A 156 -7.14 0.38 14.75
CA ALA A 156 -6.45 -0.83 14.30
C ALA A 156 -5.05 -0.97 14.91
N TYR A 157 -4.31 0.14 14.99
CA TYR A 157 -3.00 0.18 15.64
C TYR A 157 -3.09 -0.22 17.12
N LEU A 158 -4.01 0.37 17.87
CA LEU A 158 -4.17 0.08 19.30
C LEU A 158 -4.57 -1.37 19.54
N LEU A 159 -5.53 -1.90 18.77
CA LEU A 159 -5.96 -3.31 18.87
C LEU A 159 -4.80 -4.26 18.57
N HIS A 160 -4.03 -4.01 17.53
CA HIS A 160 -2.87 -4.83 17.19
C HIS A 160 -1.80 -4.78 18.27
N ARG A 161 -1.50 -3.59 18.79
CA ARG A 161 -0.51 -3.42 19.87
C ARG A 161 -0.91 -4.18 21.13
N THR A 162 -2.18 -4.10 21.54
CA THR A 162 -2.70 -4.87 22.67
C THR A 162 -2.57 -6.36 22.43
N PHE A 163 -3.00 -6.84 21.26
CA PHE A 163 -2.87 -8.26 20.88
C PHE A 163 -1.41 -8.73 20.92
N MET A 164 -0.49 -7.96 20.33
CA MET A 164 0.94 -8.32 20.27
C MET A 164 1.62 -8.30 21.63
N ALA A 165 1.13 -7.50 22.58
CA ALA A 165 1.68 -7.47 23.96
C ALA A 165 1.48 -8.82 24.67
N ASP A 166 0.31 -9.45 24.45
CA ASP A 166 -0.06 -10.71 25.11
C ASP A 166 0.23 -11.94 24.22
N ALA A 167 0.64 -11.74 22.96
CA ALA A 167 0.89 -12.83 22.02
C ALA A 167 2.11 -13.67 22.46
N GLY A 168 1.91 -14.98 22.55
CA GLY A 168 2.99 -15.94 22.76
C GLY A 168 3.96 -15.99 21.59
N TRP A 169 5.06 -16.72 21.77
CA TRP A 169 6.04 -16.93 20.70
C TRP A 169 5.39 -17.65 19.52
N SER A 170 5.53 -17.07 18.33
CA SER A 170 4.92 -17.53 17.08
C SER A 170 5.62 -16.87 15.89
N ASP A 171 5.36 -17.33 14.67
CA ASP A 171 5.86 -16.70 13.44
C ASP A 171 5.54 -15.19 13.40
N LEU A 172 4.32 -14.82 13.81
CA LEU A 172 3.94 -13.40 13.86
C LEU A 172 4.79 -12.61 14.86
N LYS A 173 5.08 -13.20 16.04
CA LYS A 173 5.96 -12.57 17.04
C LYS A 173 7.39 -12.48 16.56
N ALA A 174 7.89 -13.51 15.87
CA ALA A 174 9.19 -13.48 15.22
C ALA A 174 9.30 -12.33 14.20
N PHE A 175 8.27 -12.13 13.37
CA PHE A 175 8.21 -11.02 12.44
C PHE A 175 8.28 -9.65 13.14
N GLU A 176 7.56 -9.45 14.23
CA GLU A 176 7.65 -8.22 15.03
C GLU A 176 9.09 -7.94 15.47
N VAL A 177 9.78 -8.97 15.95
CA VAL A 177 11.17 -8.84 16.41
C VAL A 177 12.12 -8.57 15.22
N ILE A 178 12.00 -9.33 14.14
CA ILE A 178 12.83 -9.17 12.95
C ILE A 178 12.73 -7.74 12.41
N LEU A 179 11.51 -7.24 12.16
CA LEU A 179 11.29 -5.93 11.56
C LEU A 179 11.84 -4.77 12.39
N ARG A 180 11.97 -4.94 13.71
CA ARG A 180 12.60 -3.92 14.60
C ARG A 180 14.13 -3.87 14.49
N HIS A 181 14.75 -4.91 13.96
CA HIS A 181 16.21 -5.04 13.91
C HIS A 181 16.80 -4.99 12.50
N ILE A 182 15.97 -4.81 11.48
CA ILE A 182 16.44 -4.64 10.10
C ILE A 182 17.17 -3.30 9.98
N PRO A 183 18.40 -3.28 9.47
CA PRO A 183 19.13 -2.04 9.23
C PRO A 183 18.37 -1.11 8.26
N HIS A 184 18.50 0.20 8.45
CA HIS A 184 17.82 1.18 7.60
C HIS A 184 18.28 1.14 6.14
N ASP A 185 19.55 0.79 5.90
CA ASP A 185 20.15 0.63 4.57
C ASP A 185 19.83 -0.70 3.90
N ALA A 186 18.99 -1.54 4.51
CA ALA A 186 18.63 -2.83 3.95
C ALA A 186 17.67 -2.70 2.75
N ALA A 187 17.73 -3.71 1.86
CA ALA A 187 16.64 -4.08 0.96
C ALA A 187 15.96 -5.33 1.53
N LEU A 188 14.65 -5.25 1.76
CA LEU A 188 13.89 -6.35 2.33
C LEU A 188 13.15 -7.13 1.24
N HIS A 189 13.51 -8.38 1.05
CA HIS A 189 12.81 -9.31 0.19
C HIS A 189 11.90 -10.22 1.04
N ALA A 190 10.60 -10.16 0.85
CA ALA A 190 9.62 -11.03 1.49
C ALA A 190 9.08 -12.05 0.50
N ALA A 191 9.30 -13.33 0.74
CA ALA A 191 8.75 -14.39 -0.10
C ALA A 191 7.21 -14.38 -0.06
N ASN A 192 6.58 -14.89 -1.11
CA ASN A 192 5.11 -15.01 -1.18
C ASN A 192 4.54 -15.87 -0.01
N SER A 193 3.23 -15.92 0.17
CA SER A 193 2.50 -16.58 1.26
C SER A 193 2.61 -15.82 2.59
N THR A 194 3.03 -16.45 3.67
CA THR A 194 3.08 -15.87 5.02
C THR A 194 4.04 -14.69 5.12
N PRO A 195 5.29 -14.75 4.63
CA PRO A 195 6.22 -13.64 4.77
C PRO A 195 5.68 -12.30 4.28
N VAL A 196 5.25 -12.21 3.02
CA VAL A 196 4.75 -10.95 2.46
C VAL A 196 3.45 -10.49 3.12
N ARG A 197 2.64 -11.42 3.66
CA ARG A 197 1.39 -11.06 4.37
C ARG A 197 1.67 -10.52 5.77
N TYR A 198 2.61 -11.11 6.49
CA TYR A 198 3.02 -10.64 7.80
C TYR A 198 3.71 -9.29 7.73
N LEU A 199 4.55 -9.06 6.71
CA LEU A 199 5.13 -7.74 6.45
C LEU A 199 4.06 -6.64 6.42
N GLN A 200 2.92 -6.88 5.79
CA GLN A 200 1.79 -5.95 5.70
C GLN A 200 1.05 -5.70 7.03
N LEU A 201 1.30 -6.50 8.07
CA LEU A 201 0.63 -6.35 9.35
C LEU A 201 1.36 -5.42 10.32
N PHE A 202 2.59 -5.02 10.02
CA PHE A 202 3.39 -4.19 10.91
C PHE A 202 3.65 -2.80 10.32
N GLU A 203 3.57 -1.80 11.18
CA GLU A 203 4.18 -0.51 10.89
C GLU A 203 5.67 -0.62 11.19
N HIS A 204 6.50 -0.37 10.21
CA HIS A 204 7.95 -0.45 10.33
C HIS A 204 8.61 0.71 9.58
N ALA A 205 9.89 0.91 9.84
CA ALA A 205 10.67 1.94 9.17
C ALA A 205 10.74 1.69 7.66
N HIS A 206 10.95 2.73 6.89
CA HIS A 206 11.28 2.60 5.48
C HIS A 206 12.73 2.12 5.33
N TYR A 207 12.96 1.16 4.43
CA TYR A 207 14.29 0.66 4.12
C TYR A 207 14.81 1.32 2.83
N ALA A 208 16.06 1.78 2.86
CA ALA A 208 16.63 2.51 1.74
C ALA A 208 16.69 1.68 0.44
N GLY A 209 16.88 0.36 0.56
CA GLY A 209 16.85 -0.56 -0.57
C GLY A 209 15.46 -1.01 -1.01
N GLY A 210 14.41 -0.53 -0.33
CA GLY A 210 13.01 -0.87 -0.64
C GLY A 210 12.55 -2.23 -0.14
N GLU A 211 11.27 -2.51 -0.38
CA GLU A 211 10.58 -3.74 -0.01
C GLU A 211 10.10 -4.46 -1.26
N TRP A 212 10.49 -5.73 -1.38
CA TRP A 212 10.36 -6.50 -2.62
C TRP A 212 9.71 -7.87 -2.39
N SER A 213 9.03 -8.37 -3.39
CA SER A 213 8.47 -9.72 -3.43
C SER A 213 8.20 -10.15 -4.86
N ASN A 214 8.33 -11.43 -5.16
CA ASN A 214 8.01 -11.98 -6.48
C ASN A 214 6.49 -12.02 -6.68
N ARG A 215 5.91 -10.88 -7.02
CA ARG A 215 4.46 -10.74 -7.26
C ARG A 215 4.14 -10.94 -8.75
N GLY A 216 2.92 -11.35 -9.01
CA GLY A 216 2.43 -11.68 -10.35
C GLY A 216 1.86 -13.09 -10.33
N THR A 217 2.62 -14.09 -10.71
CA THR A 217 2.22 -15.51 -10.64
C THR A 217 2.12 -16.05 -9.22
N ASN A 218 2.81 -15.41 -8.26
CA ASN A 218 2.84 -15.77 -6.84
C ASN A 218 3.35 -17.20 -6.57
N GLY A 219 4.28 -17.67 -7.40
CA GLY A 219 4.96 -18.97 -7.23
C GLY A 219 5.68 -19.09 -5.89
N ILE A 220 6.08 -20.30 -5.55
CA ILE A 220 6.87 -20.56 -4.33
C ILE A 220 8.36 -20.64 -4.61
N GLU A 221 8.76 -20.76 -5.82
CA GLU A 221 10.13 -20.74 -6.35
C GLU A 221 10.59 -19.32 -6.69
N GLY A 222 11.89 -19.13 -6.87
CA GLY A 222 12.51 -17.92 -7.39
C GLY A 222 12.73 -16.79 -6.39
N ALA A 223 12.32 -16.92 -5.12
CA ALA A 223 12.46 -15.84 -4.15
C ALA A 223 13.92 -15.67 -3.69
N THR A 224 14.63 -16.76 -3.47
CA THR A 224 16.04 -16.77 -3.09
C THR A 224 16.89 -16.30 -4.25
N SER A 225 16.70 -16.85 -5.42
CA SER A 225 17.43 -16.47 -6.64
C SER A 225 17.23 -14.98 -6.97
N THR A 226 16.03 -14.44 -6.80
CA THR A 226 15.76 -13.01 -7.01
C THR A 226 16.50 -12.14 -5.99
N ALA A 227 16.46 -12.52 -4.71
CA ALA A 227 17.16 -11.78 -3.66
C ALA A 227 18.69 -11.84 -3.85
N MET A 228 19.21 -12.98 -4.24
CA MET A 228 20.64 -13.16 -4.57
C MET A 228 21.05 -12.27 -5.77
N GLY A 229 20.27 -12.32 -6.86
CA GLY A 229 20.55 -11.45 -8.03
C GLY A 229 20.48 -9.97 -7.69
N PHE A 230 19.56 -9.56 -6.82
CA PHE A 230 19.48 -8.19 -6.32
C PHE A 230 20.72 -7.81 -5.51
N SER A 231 21.22 -8.73 -4.66
CA SER A 231 22.40 -8.48 -3.81
C SER A 231 23.69 -8.26 -4.59
N GLU A 232 23.78 -8.71 -5.84
CA GLU A 232 24.94 -8.50 -6.70
C GLU A 232 25.08 -7.03 -7.16
N VAL A 233 23.98 -6.29 -7.16
CA VAL A 233 23.93 -4.91 -7.66
C VAL A 233 23.60 -3.88 -6.59
N TYR A 234 23.08 -4.32 -5.45
CA TYR A 234 22.75 -3.43 -4.33
C TYR A 234 23.90 -3.40 -3.31
N SER A 235 24.41 -2.22 -3.03
CA SER A 235 25.58 -2.05 -2.14
C SER A 235 25.27 -2.16 -0.65
N GLY A 236 23.99 -2.08 -0.25
CA GLY A 236 23.56 -2.23 1.14
C GLY A 236 23.27 -3.70 1.50
N THR A 237 22.71 -3.90 2.68
CA THR A 237 22.31 -5.25 3.15
C THR A 237 21.08 -5.72 2.39
N THR A 238 21.13 -6.89 1.78
CA THR A 238 19.95 -7.59 1.23
C THR A 238 19.48 -8.63 2.24
N LEU A 239 18.25 -8.51 2.71
CA LEU A 239 17.62 -9.44 3.65
C LEU A 239 16.46 -10.17 2.96
N LEU A 240 16.47 -11.50 3.02
CA LEU A 240 15.35 -12.31 2.55
C LEU A 240 14.65 -12.97 3.75
N ILE A 241 13.31 -12.80 3.83
CA ILE A 241 12.46 -13.58 4.72
C ILE A 241 11.67 -14.56 3.88
N THR A 242 11.94 -15.84 4.08
CA THR A 242 11.32 -16.92 3.31
C THR A 242 10.83 -18.06 4.22
N GLY A 243 9.93 -18.91 3.72
CA GLY A 243 9.56 -20.14 4.39
C GLY A 243 10.52 -21.26 4.04
N ASP A 244 10.55 -22.30 4.86
CA ASP A 244 11.39 -23.49 4.75
C ASP A 244 11.26 -24.19 3.38
N LEU A 245 10.04 -24.53 2.98
CA LEU A 245 9.79 -25.18 1.69
C LEU A 245 10.27 -24.33 0.51
N ARG A 246 10.09 -23.00 0.57
CA ARG A 246 10.53 -22.10 -0.49
C ARG A 246 12.04 -22.07 -0.63
N PHE A 247 12.74 -22.06 0.50
CA PHE A 247 14.20 -22.11 0.50
C PHE A 247 14.73 -23.40 -0.11
N MET A 248 13.99 -24.50 0.05
CA MET A 248 14.38 -25.82 -0.50
C MET A 248 14.04 -25.99 -1.99
N TYR A 249 13.12 -25.18 -2.53
CA TYR A 249 12.70 -25.25 -3.94
C TYR A 249 13.47 -24.30 -4.87
N ASP A 250 14.34 -23.44 -4.35
CA ASP A 250 15.08 -22.41 -5.09
C ASP A 250 16.61 -22.76 -5.19
#